data_5c48aec3137c9787a5565f186dcc635b
#
_entry.id   5c48aec3137c9787a5565f186dcc635b
#
_cell.length_a   1.000
_cell.length_b   1.000
_cell.length_c   1.000
_cell.angle_alpha   90.00
_cell.angle_beta   90.00
_cell.angle_gamma   90.00
#
_symmetry.space_group_name_H-M   'P 1'
#
loop_
_entity.id
_entity.type
_entity.pdbx_description
1 polymer ?
#
loop_
_entity_poly.entity_id
_entity_poly.type
_entity_poly.pdbx_seq_one_letter_code
_entity_poly.pdbx_strand_id
1 'polypeptide(L)'
;MKTSREFARVGIFAQLALAVWLPVGLAAMFFIDGAVHAQDSIFGDKKIVPFVPSPQDVVDKMIELAGVKKGDTVYDLGSGDGRIVIAAAKKGAKAVGFEIDPDLVKESRDNIRKAGVQELAEIRNQDILTVDLSPASVVTMYLLPDVNLKLKPNLLSQLKPGSRVVSHSFDMGDWKPDKTERVNGRTIYLWTISAQAR
;
A
#
# COMPACT_ATOMS: atom_id res chain seq x y z
N MET A 1 94.64 1.64 -16.64
CA MET A 1 95.31 2.42 -17.71
C MET A 1 94.27 3.40 -18.22
N LYS A 2 94.62 4.68 -18.03
CA LYS A 2 94.38 5.82 -18.93
C LYS A 2 92.92 6.02 -19.42
N THR A 3 92.30 7.14 -19.34
CA THR A 3 92.59 8.55 -19.19
C THR A 3 91.39 9.30 -19.73
N SER A 4 90.85 10.19 -18.98
CA SER A 4 90.81 11.62 -19.29
C SER A 4 89.73 12.18 -20.19
N ARG A 5 88.98 13.08 -19.60
CA ARG A 5 88.77 14.51 -20.07
C ARG A 5 87.81 14.68 -21.18
N GLU A 6 87.04 15.66 -21.32
CA GLU A 6 86.96 17.05 -20.71
C GLU A 6 85.68 17.72 -21.23
N PHE A 7 85.13 18.60 -20.41
CA PHE A 7 84.54 19.95 -20.73
C PHE A 7 83.63 20.07 -21.95
N ALA A 8 82.59 20.77 -21.96
CA ALA A 8 82.25 22.06 -21.37
C ALA A 8 80.84 22.51 -21.80
N ARG A 9 80.23 23.24 -20.92
CA ARG A 9 79.53 24.53 -21.10
C ARG A 9 78.22 24.65 -21.89
N VAL A 10 77.26 25.12 -21.13
CA VAL A 10 76.50 26.38 -21.28
C VAL A 10 75.20 26.28 -22.08
N GLY A 11 74.15 26.69 -21.40
CA GLY A 11 72.93 27.18 -22.00
C GLY A 11 71.73 27.20 -21.06
N ILE A 12 71.71 28.26 -20.31
CA ILE A 12 70.54 28.76 -19.54
C ILE A 12 69.34 28.95 -20.50
N PHE A 13 68.21 28.42 -20.20
CA PHE A 13 66.94 29.18 -20.33
C PHE A 13 65.89 28.57 -19.39
N ALA A 14 65.59 29.33 -18.36
CA ALA A 14 64.44 29.13 -17.51
C ALA A 14 63.19 29.38 -18.33
N GLN A 15 62.24 28.47 -18.32
CA GLN A 15 60.84 28.81 -18.51
C GLN A 15 59.99 28.07 -17.46
N LEU A 16 59.47 28.86 -16.57
CA LEU A 16 58.40 28.54 -15.63
C LEU A 16 57.19 28.06 -16.44
N ALA A 17 56.83 26.81 -16.30
CA ALA A 17 55.47 26.36 -16.57
C ALA A 17 54.77 26.12 -15.24
N LEU A 18 54.01 27.14 -14.79
CA LEU A 18 53.03 26.96 -13.73
C LEU A 18 51.98 25.96 -14.21
N ALA A 19 52.08 24.72 -13.76
CA ALA A 19 50.98 23.76 -13.86
C ALA A 19 49.94 24.16 -12.81
N VAL A 20 48.89 24.81 -13.27
CA VAL A 20 47.65 25.03 -12.50
C VAL A 20 47.00 23.68 -12.26
N TRP A 21 47.24 23.10 -11.11
CA TRP A 21 46.45 22.01 -10.61
C TRP A 21 45.15 22.57 -10.07
N LEU A 22 44.12 22.59 -10.88
CA LEU A 22 42.75 22.74 -10.42
C LEU A 22 42.31 21.41 -9.73
N PRO A 23 41.76 21.47 -8.53
CA PRO A 23 41.26 20.26 -7.87
C PRO A 23 39.93 19.80 -8.51
N VAL A 24 40.00 18.77 -9.34
CA VAL A 24 38.84 18.05 -9.89
C VAL A 24 38.11 17.23 -8.81
N GLY A 25 38.51 17.36 -7.54
CA GLY A 25 38.02 16.55 -6.43
C GLY A 25 36.83 17.10 -5.65
N LEU A 26 36.34 18.34 -5.93
CA LEU A 26 35.28 18.95 -5.10
C LEU A 26 33.89 19.01 -5.76
N ALA A 27 33.75 18.62 -7.01
CA ALA A 27 32.46 18.65 -7.70
C ALA A 27 31.64 17.34 -7.61
N ALA A 28 32.25 16.25 -7.11
CA ALA A 28 31.56 14.95 -7.03
C ALA A 28 30.80 14.69 -5.72
N MET A 29 30.95 15.58 -4.70
CA MET A 29 30.30 15.40 -3.39
C MET A 29 28.96 16.13 -3.23
N PHE A 30 28.60 17.03 -4.15
CA PHE A 30 27.33 17.77 -4.06
C PHE A 30 26.15 17.15 -4.83
N PHE A 31 26.38 16.06 -5.59
CA PHE A 31 25.31 15.41 -6.32
C PHE A 31 24.69 14.18 -5.64
N ILE A 32 25.26 13.71 -4.51
CA ILE A 32 24.78 12.51 -3.83
C ILE A 32 23.63 12.84 -2.86
N ASP A 33 23.64 14.00 -2.22
CA ASP A 33 22.56 14.38 -1.29
C ASP A 33 21.23 14.73 -1.99
N GLY A 34 21.31 15.29 -3.21
CA GLY A 34 20.11 15.61 -4.00
C GLY A 34 19.38 14.37 -4.57
N ALA A 35 20.11 13.29 -4.83
CA ALA A 35 19.53 12.07 -5.38
C ALA A 35 18.80 11.20 -4.33
N VAL A 36 19.29 11.22 -3.08
CA VAL A 36 18.66 10.51 -1.97
C VAL A 36 17.35 11.17 -1.57
N HIS A 37 17.29 12.51 -1.54
CA HIS A 37 16.06 13.25 -1.24
C HIS A 37 15.02 13.20 -2.38
N ALA A 38 15.46 13.04 -3.63
CA ALA A 38 14.53 12.89 -4.77
C ALA A 38 13.91 11.47 -4.84
N GLN A 39 14.58 10.46 -4.31
CA GLN A 39 14.02 9.11 -4.24
C GLN A 39 12.99 8.97 -3.11
N ASP A 40 13.21 9.63 -1.97
CA ASP A 40 12.21 9.65 -0.88
C ASP A 40 10.91 10.37 -1.28
N SER A 41 10.98 11.39 -2.14
CA SER A 41 9.79 12.08 -2.63
C SER A 41 9.02 11.30 -3.70
N ILE A 42 9.64 10.34 -4.39
CA ILE A 42 8.98 9.47 -5.38
C ILE A 42 8.22 8.32 -4.72
N PHE A 43 8.59 7.93 -3.50
CA PHE A 43 7.91 6.89 -2.71
C PHE A 43 7.01 7.43 -1.59
N GLY A 44 6.97 8.76 -1.40
CA GLY A 44 6.41 9.43 -0.21
C GLY A 44 4.90 9.60 -0.16
N ASP A 45 4.12 9.32 -1.21
CA ASP A 45 2.67 9.54 -1.17
C ASP A 45 1.89 8.43 -1.86
N LYS A 46 1.89 7.24 -1.22
CA LYS A 46 1.09 6.09 -1.67
C LYS A 46 -0.37 6.14 -1.23
N LYS A 47 -0.85 7.26 -0.68
CA LYS A 47 -2.28 7.43 -0.38
C LYS A 47 -3.08 7.48 -1.67
N ILE A 48 -3.74 6.37 -2.01
CA ILE A 48 -4.62 6.28 -3.18
C ILE A 48 -5.97 6.96 -2.89
N VAL A 49 -6.41 6.94 -1.62
CA VAL A 49 -7.73 7.44 -1.16
C VAL A 49 -7.56 8.19 0.15
N PRO A 50 -8.20 9.36 0.33
CA PRO A 50 -8.27 10.00 1.63
C PRO A 50 -9.09 9.14 2.61
N PHE A 51 -8.65 9.08 3.88
CA PHE A 51 -9.38 8.36 4.91
C PHE A 51 -10.71 9.06 5.22
N VAL A 52 -11.80 8.39 4.94
CA VAL A 52 -13.17 8.78 5.33
C VAL A 52 -13.82 7.56 5.96
N PRO A 53 -14.10 7.59 7.28
CA PRO A 53 -14.62 6.41 7.96
C PRO A 53 -16.07 6.11 7.57
N SER A 54 -16.40 4.84 7.33
CA SER A 54 -17.79 4.40 7.22
C SER A 54 -18.51 4.58 8.55
N PRO A 55 -19.73 5.15 8.60
CA PRO A 55 -20.53 5.19 9.83
C PRO A 55 -20.80 3.77 10.38
N GLN A 56 -20.99 3.65 11.68
CA GLN A 56 -21.12 2.34 12.32
C GLN A 56 -22.33 1.54 11.82
N ASP A 57 -23.46 2.19 11.58
CA ASP A 57 -24.66 1.57 11.02
C ASP A 57 -24.43 0.98 9.61
N VAL A 58 -23.60 1.65 8.80
CA VAL A 58 -23.17 1.14 7.49
C VAL A 58 -22.24 -0.06 7.66
N VAL A 59 -21.28 0.00 8.58
CA VAL A 59 -20.39 -1.13 8.90
C VAL A 59 -21.20 -2.34 9.34
N ASP A 60 -22.13 -2.15 10.27
CA ASP A 60 -22.98 -3.23 10.78
C ASP A 60 -23.80 -3.86 9.65
N LYS A 61 -24.33 -3.04 8.73
CA LYS A 61 -25.06 -3.51 7.57
C LYS A 61 -24.16 -4.23 6.54
N MET A 62 -22.95 -3.78 6.33
CA MET A 62 -21.96 -4.48 5.47
C MET A 62 -21.69 -5.90 6.01
N ILE A 63 -21.46 -6.02 7.30
CA ILE A 63 -21.19 -7.30 7.98
C ILE A 63 -22.43 -8.22 7.94
N GLU A 64 -23.62 -7.66 8.16
CA GLU A 64 -24.90 -8.39 8.05
C GLU A 64 -25.15 -8.87 6.61
N LEU A 65 -25.02 -7.97 5.62
CA LEU A 65 -25.30 -8.27 4.22
C LEU A 65 -24.36 -9.34 3.66
N ALA A 66 -23.08 -9.29 4.07
CA ALA A 66 -22.09 -10.33 3.77
C ALA A 66 -22.36 -11.66 4.51
N GLY A 67 -23.23 -11.65 5.53
CA GLY A 67 -23.48 -12.83 6.36
C GLY A 67 -22.23 -13.32 7.07
N VAL A 68 -21.40 -12.39 7.58
CA VAL A 68 -20.14 -12.72 8.26
C VAL A 68 -20.40 -13.51 9.53
N LYS A 69 -19.67 -14.62 9.68
CA LYS A 69 -19.82 -15.57 10.79
C LYS A 69 -18.50 -16.22 11.18
N LYS A 70 -18.50 -16.95 12.28
CA LYS A 70 -17.38 -17.81 12.69
C LYS A 70 -17.00 -18.76 11.55
N GLY A 71 -15.71 -18.86 11.28
CA GLY A 71 -15.13 -19.65 10.20
C GLY A 71 -14.87 -18.86 8.91
N ASP A 72 -15.41 -17.63 8.78
CA ASP A 72 -15.03 -16.73 7.70
C ASP A 72 -13.63 -16.16 7.91
N THR A 73 -12.97 -15.84 6.79
CA THR A 73 -11.79 -14.98 6.72
C THR A 73 -12.18 -13.70 5.98
N VAL A 74 -12.23 -12.60 6.71
CA VAL A 74 -12.62 -11.28 6.19
C VAL A 74 -11.38 -10.46 5.89
N TYR A 75 -11.25 -9.96 4.68
CA TYR A 75 -10.21 -9.01 4.26
C TYR A 75 -10.85 -7.65 4.02
N ASP A 76 -10.34 -6.63 4.73
CA ASP A 76 -10.80 -5.24 4.61
C ASP A 76 -9.73 -4.42 3.88
N LEU A 77 -10.04 -4.00 2.66
CA LEU A 77 -9.10 -3.31 1.78
C LEU A 77 -9.22 -1.79 1.96
N GLY A 78 -8.16 -1.16 2.48
CA GLY A 78 -8.18 0.22 2.95
C GLY A 78 -8.87 0.33 4.30
N SER A 79 -8.35 -0.40 5.29
CA SER A 79 -9.05 -0.64 6.56
C SER A 79 -9.14 0.57 7.49
N GLY A 80 -8.40 1.65 7.20
CA GLY A 80 -8.44 2.89 7.98
C GLY A 80 -8.21 2.64 9.47
N ASP A 81 -9.15 3.06 10.30
CA ASP A 81 -9.12 2.91 11.76
C ASP A 81 -9.48 1.50 12.26
N GLY A 82 -9.74 0.55 11.36
CA GLY A 82 -10.00 -0.86 11.67
C GLY A 82 -11.43 -1.21 12.10
N ARG A 83 -12.40 -0.28 11.98
CA ARG A 83 -13.78 -0.50 12.46
C ARG A 83 -14.50 -1.68 11.82
N ILE A 84 -14.29 -1.93 10.52
CA ILE A 84 -14.88 -3.07 9.80
C ILE A 84 -14.21 -4.37 10.26
N VAL A 85 -12.88 -4.37 10.39
CA VAL A 85 -12.11 -5.50 10.92
C VAL A 85 -12.59 -5.89 12.33
N ILE A 86 -12.78 -4.89 13.20
CA ILE A 86 -13.32 -5.11 14.56
C ILE A 86 -14.73 -5.68 14.52
N ALA A 87 -15.60 -5.14 13.66
CA ALA A 87 -16.97 -5.62 13.53
C ALA A 87 -17.03 -7.08 13.04
N ALA A 88 -16.19 -7.45 12.08
CA ALA A 88 -16.07 -8.83 11.59
C ALA A 88 -15.55 -9.78 12.69
N ALA A 89 -14.50 -9.37 13.42
CA ALA A 89 -13.94 -10.16 14.51
C ALA A 89 -14.95 -10.40 15.64
N LYS A 90 -15.80 -9.42 15.96
CA LYS A 90 -16.90 -9.57 16.92
C LYS A 90 -17.95 -10.61 16.50
N LYS A 91 -18.05 -10.94 15.19
CA LYS A 91 -18.87 -12.06 14.69
C LYS A 91 -18.15 -13.40 14.73
N GLY A 92 -16.92 -13.45 15.26
CA GLY A 92 -16.10 -14.67 15.35
C GLY A 92 -15.34 -15.02 14.09
N ALA A 93 -15.30 -14.14 13.09
CA ALA A 93 -14.49 -14.30 11.89
C ALA A 93 -13.02 -13.94 12.16
N LYS A 94 -12.10 -14.56 11.40
CA LYS A 94 -10.74 -14.00 11.27
C LYS A 94 -10.81 -12.79 10.37
N ALA A 95 -10.29 -11.65 10.83
CA ALA A 95 -10.37 -10.40 10.09
C ALA A 95 -8.98 -9.77 9.91
N VAL A 96 -8.61 -9.46 8.68
CA VAL A 96 -7.34 -8.82 8.33
C VAL A 96 -7.64 -7.53 7.59
N GLY A 97 -7.19 -6.42 8.12
CA GLY A 97 -7.21 -5.13 7.45
C GLY A 97 -5.89 -4.86 6.75
N PHE A 98 -5.97 -4.26 5.58
CA PHE A 98 -4.81 -3.80 4.80
C PHE A 98 -4.88 -2.29 4.70
N GLU A 99 -3.85 -1.61 5.18
CA GLU A 99 -3.77 -0.15 5.22
C GLU A 99 -2.36 0.29 4.85
N ILE A 100 -2.26 1.36 4.07
CA ILE A 100 -0.97 1.86 3.60
C ILE A 100 -0.44 2.99 4.48
N ASP A 101 -1.32 3.73 5.14
CA ASP A 101 -0.96 4.81 6.04
C ASP A 101 -0.46 4.25 7.38
N PRO A 102 0.82 4.46 7.75
CA PRO A 102 1.38 3.92 8.98
C PRO A 102 0.72 4.46 10.25
N ASP A 103 0.19 5.69 10.22
CA ASP A 103 -0.50 6.28 11.37
C ASP A 103 -1.86 5.62 11.58
N LEU A 104 -2.62 5.37 10.51
CA LEU A 104 -3.87 4.60 10.56
C LEU A 104 -3.63 3.14 10.95
N VAL A 105 -2.54 2.52 10.50
CA VAL A 105 -2.13 1.17 10.95
C VAL A 105 -1.91 1.14 12.45
N LYS A 106 -1.23 2.14 13.01
CA LYS A 106 -1.02 2.24 14.46
C LYS A 106 -2.35 2.44 15.20
N GLU A 107 -3.16 3.39 14.75
CA GLU A 107 -4.47 3.68 15.32
C GLU A 107 -5.39 2.45 15.31
N SER A 108 -5.49 1.78 14.18
CA SER A 108 -6.34 0.59 14.03
C SER A 108 -5.92 -0.56 14.93
N ARG A 109 -4.61 -0.79 15.12
CA ARG A 109 -4.09 -1.77 16.05
C ARG A 109 -4.42 -1.44 17.51
N ASP A 110 -4.37 -0.14 17.87
CA ASP A 110 -4.81 0.33 19.18
C ASP A 110 -6.31 0.11 19.38
N ASN A 111 -7.12 0.40 18.38
CA ASN A 111 -8.56 0.18 18.39
C ASN A 111 -8.93 -1.32 18.54
N ILE A 112 -8.22 -2.22 17.85
CA ILE A 112 -8.37 -3.67 17.98
C ILE A 112 -8.09 -4.13 19.40
N ARG A 113 -7.00 -3.64 20.02
CA ARG A 113 -6.68 -3.96 21.44
C ARG A 113 -7.75 -3.44 22.39
N LYS A 114 -8.21 -2.20 22.21
CA LYS A 114 -9.30 -1.61 23.02
C LYS A 114 -10.61 -2.39 22.89
N ALA A 115 -10.87 -2.94 21.70
CA ALA A 115 -12.06 -3.75 21.44
C ALA A 115 -11.95 -5.20 21.96
N GLY A 116 -10.76 -5.65 22.39
CA GLY A 116 -10.52 -7.00 22.92
C GLY A 116 -10.63 -8.11 21.88
N VAL A 117 -10.34 -7.82 20.60
CA VAL A 117 -10.49 -8.78 19.48
C VAL A 117 -9.17 -9.15 18.80
N GLN A 118 -8.03 -8.89 19.44
CA GLN A 118 -6.69 -9.10 18.86
C GLN A 118 -6.38 -10.55 18.49
N GLU A 119 -7.09 -11.53 19.05
CA GLU A 119 -6.93 -12.94 18.66
C GLU A 119 -7.55 -13.27 17.31
N LEU A 120 -8.47 -12.44 16.82
CA LEU A 120 -9.19 -12.63 15.55
C LEU A 120 -8.94 -11.51 14.54
N ALA A 121 -8.37 -10.38 14.97
CA ALA A 121 -8.19 -9.18 14.16
C ALA A 121 -6.72 -8.80 14.01
N GLU A 122 -6.30 -8.55 12.77
CA GLU A 122 -4.93 -8.15 12.41
C GLU A 122 -4.97 -6.98 11.44
N ILE A 123 -3.98 -6.07 11.51
CA ILE A 123 -3.77 -5.02 10.51
C ILE A 123 -2.38 -5.16 9.91
N ARG A 124 -2.31 -5.20 8.59
CA ARG A 124 -1.08 -5.25 7.79
C ARG A 124 -0.84 -3.90 7.11
N ASN A 125 0.37 -3.39 7.24
CA ASN A 125 0.78 -2.24 6.46
C ASN A 125 1.18 -2.71 5.07
N GLN A 126 0.25 -2.62 4.12
CA GLN A 126 0.43 -3.17 2.77
C GLN A 126 -0.45 -2.44 1.76
N ASP A 127 0.09 -2.25 0.55
CA ASP A 127 -0.66 -1.78 -0.60
C ASP A 127 -1.71 -2.82 -1.03
N ILE A 128 -2.98 -2.42 -1.03
CA ILE A 128 -4.14 -3.28 -1.32
C ILE A 128 -4.09 -3.91 -2.72
N LEU A 129 -3.39 -3.29 -3.67
CA LEU A 129 -3.22 -3.82 -5.03
C LEU A 129 -2.26 -5.02 -5.11
N THR A 130 -1.47 -5.24 -4.04
CA THR A 130 -0.47 -6.32 -3.95
C THR A 130 -0.90 -7.48 -3.05
N VAL A 131 -2.12 -7.41 -2.49
CA VAL A 131 -2.62 -8.42 -1.54
C VAL A 131 -3.00 -9.70 -2.29
N ASP A 132 -2.56 -10.85 -1.77
CA ASP A 132 -3.12 -12.15 -2.14
C ASP A 132 -4.50 -12.31 -1.49
N LEU A 133 -5.55 -12.30 -2.31
CA LEU A 133 -6.94 -12.39 -1.88
C LEU A 133 -7.44 -13.84 -1.74
N SER A 134 -6.66 -14.83 -2.17
CA SER A 134 -7.07 -16.25 -2.23
C SER A 134 -7.50 -16.85 -0.88
N PRO A 135 -7.01 -16.38 0.31
CA PRO A 135 -7.47 -16.87 1.60
C PRO A 135 -8.83 -16.31 2.04
N ALA A 136 -9.27 -15.18 1.45
CA ALA A 136 -10.48 -14.51 1.90
C ALA A 136 -11.76 -15.26 1.48
N SER A 137 -12.73 -15.36 2.39
CA SER A 137 -14.10 -15.74 2.09
C SER A 137 -15.03 -14.54 1.97
N VAL A 138 -14.61 -13.40 2.54
CA VAL A 138 -15.30 -12.10 2.44
C VAL A 138 -14.26 -11.02 2.21
N VAL A 139 -14.54 -10.12 1.27
CA VAL A 139 -13.77 -8.88 1.07
C VAL A 139 -14.70 -7.69 1.30
N THR A 140 -14.25 -6.74 2.12
CA THR A 140 -14.92 -5.47 2.37
C THR A 140 -14.07 -4.32 1.87
N MET A 141 -14.73 -3.24 1.41
CA MET A 141 -14.03 -2.04 0.95
C MET A 141 -14.89 -0.78 1.00
N TYR A 142 -14.23 0.35 1.24
CA TYR A 142 -14.78 1.68 1.00
C TYR A 142 -13.71 2.53 0.32
N LEU A 143 -13.64 2.39 -0.99
CA LEU A 143 -12.60 2.97 -1.83
C LEU A 143 -13.22 3.81 -2.94
N LEU A 144 -12.42 4.58 -3.68
CA LEU A 144 -12.89 5.31 -4.86
C LEU A 144 -13.22 4.36 -6.03
N PRO A 145 -14.13 4.76 -6.94
CA PRO A 145 -14.55 3.94 -8.08
C PRO A 145 -13.38 3.37 -8.89
N ASP A 146 -12.38 4.20 -9.21
CA ASP A 146 -11.22 3.79 -10.01
C ASP A 146 -10.37 2.71 -9.31
N VAL A 147 -10.32 2.75 -7.97
CA VAL A 147 -9.59 1.74 -7.17
C VAL A 147 -10.38 0.44 -7.15
N ASN A 148 -11.70 0.49 -7.01
CA ASN A 148 -12.57 -0.69 -7.12
C ASN A 148 -12.38 -1.38 -8.49
N LEU A 149 -12.36 -0.60 -9.58
CA LEU A 149 -12.14 -1.14 -10.92
C LEU A 149 -10.76 -1.76 -11.11
N LYS A 150 -9.72 -1.20 -10.48
CA LYS A 150 -8.37 -1.78 -10.47
C LYS A 150 -8.29 -3.09 -9.69
N LEU A 151 -9.05 -3.22 -8.60
CA LEU A 151 -9.10 -4.43 -7.77
C LEU A 151 -9.95 -5.55 -8.40
N LYS A 152 -10.95 -5.20 -9.21
CA LYS A 152 -11.90 -6.15 -9.78
C LYS A 152 -11.26 -7.38 -10.45
N PRO A 153 -10.22 -7.29 -11.32
CA PRO A 153 -9.58 -8.46 -11.89
C PRO A 153 -9.01 -9.41 -10.84
N ASN A 154 -8.39 -8.88 -9.77
CA ASN A 154 -7.83 -9.67 -8.68
C ASN A 154 -8.95 -10.35 -7.87
N LEU A 155 -10.05 -9.65 -7.59
CA LEU A 155 -11.21 -10.22 -6.90
C LEU A 155 -11.78 -11.41 -7.68
N LEU A 156 -11.98 -11.26 -8.99
CA LEU A 156 -12.55 -12.29 -9.84
C LEU A 156 -11.62 -13.51 -10.04
N SER A 157 -10.31 -13.27 -10.13
CA SER A 157 -9.35 -14.34 -10.40
C SER A 157 -8.87 -15.10 -9.17
N GLN A 158 -8.78 -14.45 -8.01
CA GLN A 158 -8.17 -15.02 -6.81
C GLN A 158 -9.19 -15.56 -5.82
N LEU A 159 -10.39 -14.95 -5.72
CA LEU A 159 -11.39 -15.39 -4.77
C LEU A 159 -12.06 -16.71 -5.21
N LYS A 160 -12.36 -17.55 -4.24
CA LYS A 160 -13.03 -18.84 -4.48
C LYS A 160 -14.52 -18.62 -4.79
N PRO A 161 -15.14 -19.50 -5.59
CA PRO A 161 -16.60 -19.53 -5.74
C PRO A 161 -17.31 -19.55 -4.38
N GLY A 162 -18.34 -18.71 -4.24
CA GLY A 162 -19.06 -18.50 -2.99
C GLY A 162 -18.45 -17.43 -2.07
N SER A 163 -17.24 -16.92 -2.36
CA SER A 163 -16.71 -15.74 -1.66
C SER A 163 -17.58 -14.53 -1.94
N ARG A 164 -17.65 -13.62 -0.98
CA ARG A 164 -18.52 -12.44 -1.00
C ARG A 164 -17.70 -11.17 -0.99
N VAL A 165 -18.07 -10.20 -1.82
CA VAL A 165 -17.45 -8.89 -1.90
C VAL A 165 -18.49 -7.85 -1.52
N VAL A 166 -18.18 -6.97 -0.57
CA VAL A 166 -19.06 -5.89 -0.12
C VAL A 166 -18.37 -4.55 -0.27
N SER A 167 -19.03 -3.62 -0.96
CA SER A 167 -18.54 -2.27 -1.15
C SER A 167 -19.51 -1.23 -0.61
N HIS A 168 -18.99 -0.25 0.12
CA HIS A 168 -19.71 0.93 0.56
C HIS A 168 -19.64 2.00 -0.53
N SER A 169 -20.78 2.56 -0.91
CA SER A 169 -21.02 3.69 -1.82
C SER A 169 -20.69 3.45 -3.30
N PHE A 170 -19.66 2.70 -3.64
CA PHE A 170 -19.17 2.59 -5.01
C PHE A 170 -19.26 1.15 -5.53
N ASP A 171 -19.74 1.01 -6.77
CA ASP A 171 -19.90 -0.27 -7.45
C ASP A 171 -18.61 -0.75 -8.16
N MET A 172 -18.77 -1.80 -8.98
CA MET A 172 -17.70 -2.44 -9.77
C MET A 172 -17.93 -2.27 -11.28
N GLY A 173 -18.60 -1.20 -11.69
CA GLY A 173 -18.89 -0.89 -13.09
C GLY A 173 -19.84 -1.91 -13.74
N ASP A 174 -19.38 -2.65 -14.73
CA ASP A 174 -20.15 -3.66 -15.46
C ASP A 174 -20.42 -4.94 -14.67
N TRP A 175 -19.69 -5.20 -13.56
CA TRP A 175 -20.00 -6.32 -12.66
C TRP A 175 -21.18 -5.96 -11.77
N LYS A 176 -22.36 -6.45 -12.15
CA LYS A 176 -23.62 -6.13 -11.46
C LYS A 176 -23.64 -6.80 -10.08
N PRO A 177 -24.07 -6.06 -9.02
CA PRO A 177 -24.21 -6.62 -7.69
C PRO A 177 -25.40 -7.61 -7.62
N ASP A 178 -25.26 -8.63 -6.78
CA ASP A 178 -26.35 -9.56 -6.46
C ASP A 178 -27.39 -8.90 -5.56
N LYS A 179 -26.94 -8.00 -4.67
CA LYS A 179 -27.81 -7.24 -3.78
C LYS A 179 -27.31 -5.80 -3.64
N THR A 180 -28.26 -4.89 -3.46
CA THR A 180 -28.00 -3.49 -3.15
C THR A 180 -28.92 -3.08 -2.01
N GLU A 181 -28.32 -2.53 -0.96
CA GLU A 181 -29.03 -2.06 0.24
C GLU A 181 -28.74 -0.57 0.49
N ARG A 182 -29.61 0.10 1.22
CA ARG A 182 -29.42 1.51 1.62
C ARG A 182 -29.57 1.67 3.11
N VAL A 183 -28.61 2.40 3.70
CA VAL A 183 -28.62 2.78 5.11
C VAL A 183 -28.34 4.26 5.22
N ASN A 184 -29.30 5.03 5.75
CA ASN A 184 -29.16 6.47 5.97
C ASN A 184 -28.61 7.24 4.75
N GLY A 185 -29.16 6.93 3.55
CA GLY A 185 -28.78 7.56 2.29
C GLY A 185 -27.50 7.01 1.64
N ARG A 186 -26.79 6.06 2.30
CA ARG A 186 -25.59 5.41 1.75
C ARG A 186 -25.94 4.06 1.14
N THR A 187 -25.31 3.75 0.02
CA THR A 187 -25.54 2.49 -0.70
C THR A 187 -24.49 1.47 -0.34
N ILE A 188 -24.90 0.22 -0.17
CA ILE A 188 -24.01 -0.93 0.07
C ILE A 188 -24.31 -1.95 -1.02
N TYR A 189 -23.26 -2.45 -1.64
CA TYR A 189 -23.34 -3.45 -2.71
C TYR A 189 -22.75 -4.77 -2.25
N LEU A 190 -23.35 -5.88 -2.68
CA LEU A 190 -22.85 -7.25 -2.46
C LEU A 190 -22.72 -7.98 -3.78
N TRP A 191 -21.61 -8.63 -3.98
CA TRP A 191 -21.37 -9.60 -5.04
C TRP A 191 -20.95 -10.94 -4.44
N THR A 192 -21.36 -12.03 -5.07
CA THR A 192 -20.89 -13.38 -4.77
C THR A 192 -20.08 -13.88 -5.96
N ILE A 193 -18.91 -14.43 -5.70
CA ILE A 193 -18.07 -15.00 -6.75
C ILE A 193 -18.75 -16.27 -7.28
N SER A 194 -19.07 -16.26 -8.57
CA SER A 194 -19.68 -17.43 -9.25
C SER A 194 -18.61 -18.42 -9.70
N ALA A 195 -18.99 -19.68 -9.88
CA ALA A 195 -18.12 -20.72 -10.43
C ALA A 195 -17.71 -20.45 -11.90
N GLN A 196 -18.44 -19.57 -12.59
CA GLN A 196 -18.21 -19.22 -14.00
C GLN A 196 -17.34 -17.97 -14.19
N ALA A 197 -16.90 -17.33 -13.11
CA ALA A 197 -16.09 -16.10 -13.16
C ALA A 197 -14.58 -16.37 -13.38
N ARG A 198 -14.20 -17.58 -13.77
CA ARG A 198 -12.81 -17.98 -14.06
C ARG A 198 -12.56 -18.15 -15.54
#